data_e82a6e52a6f410953e2b95a3ead4c1d1
#
_entry.id   e82a6e52a6f410953e2b95a3ead4c1d1
#
_cell.length_a   1.000
_cell.length_b   1.000
_cell.length_c   1.000
_cell.angle_alpha   90.00
_cell.angle_beta   90.00
_cell.angle_gamma   90.00
#
_symmetry.space_group_name_H-M   'P 1'
#
loop_
_entity.id
_entity.type
_entity.pdbx_description
1 polymer ?
#
loop_
_entity_poly.entity_id
_entity_poly.type
_entity_poly.pdbx_seq_one_letter_code
_entity_poly.pdbx_strand_id
1 'polypeptide(L)'
;MYIYESLDFKTCHLIRPINLCNVVYKLISKTIANRFKAILPHIIFENQSALISDRLIIDNVLVVFELIHYINHKNVGVDGYMVAKLDMSKAFDRVEWCFIKRVMEKLGFSSKWINLVMRCISLISYSVIINGAACGNIIPTRGFQQGDPLSPTLFLICIEGLSALIYRAARNQCFTGISICSDCPRVTHLLFTDDNILFYKASAGESRELRYILQKYEEASG
;
A
#
# COMPACT_ATOMS: atom_id res chain seq x y z
N MET A 1 -10.84 -2.37 -19.94
CA MET A 1 -10.55 -2.90 -21.29
C MET A 1 -9.06 -3.23 -21.33
N TYR A 2 -8.72 -4.48 -21.55
CA TYR A 2 -7.33 -4.95 -21.61
C TYR A 2 -6.94 -5.12 -23.07
N ILE A 3 -5.74 -4.67 -23.45
CA ILE A 3 -5.18 -4.88 -24.80
C ILE A 3 -4.11 -5.96 -24.69
N TYR A 4 -4.33 -7.09 -25.34
CA TYR A 4 -3.32 -8.13 -25.54
C TYR A 4 -3.01 -8.24 -27.04
N GLU A 5 -1.80 -7.90 -27.42
CA GLU A 5 -1.27 -8.29 -28.73
C GLU A 5 -0.52 -9.61 -28.57
N SER A 6 -0.94 -10.63 -29.30
CA SER A 6 -0.31 -11.95 -29.52
C SER A 6 0.65 -12.41 -28.42
N LEU A 7 0.12 -13.04 -27.36
CA LEU A 7 0.94 -13.49 -26.22
C LEU A 7 0.86 -14.99 -26.03
N ASP A 8 2.05 -15.58 -25.90
CA ASP A 8 2.23 -16.97 -25.49
C ASP A 8 1.64 -17.14 -24.07
N PHE A 9 0.64 -18.01 -23.92
CA PHE A 9 -0.11 -18.23 -22.66
C PHE A 9 0.77 -18.59 -21.45
N LYS A 10 2.02 -18.97 -21.68
CA LYS A 10 2.97 -19.35 -20.61
C LYS A 10 3.53 -18.18 -19.79
N THR A 11 3.37 -16.94 -20.27
CA THR A 11 3.92 -15.74 -19.60
C THR A 11 2.86 -14.76 -19.10
N CYS A 12 1.59 -15.14 -19.12
CA CYS A 12 0.46 -14.28 -18.70
C CYS A 12 0.59 -13.69 -17.28
N HIS A 13 1.28 -14.38 -16.37
CA HIS A 13 1.50 -13.92 -14.98
C HIS A 13 2.50 -12.75 -14.86
N LEU A 14 3.29 -12.49 -15.92
CA LEU A 14 4.28 -11.39 -15.96
C LEU A 14 3.70 -10.10 -16.56
N ILE A 15 2.48 -10.15 -17.10
CA ILE A 15 1.87 -9.01 -17.79
C ILE A 15 1.09 -8.18 -16.78
N ARG A 16 1.33 -6.87 -16.80
CA ARG A 16 0.52 -5.89 -16.09
C ARG A 16 -0.54 -5.35 -17.06
N PRO A 17 -1.80 -5.77 -16.94
CA PRO A 17 -2.85 -5.30 -17.82
C PRO A 17 -3.13 -3.82 -17.57
N ILE A 18 -3.22 -3.02 -18.63
CA ILE A 18 -3.64 -1.62 -18.54
C ILE A 18 -5.14 -1.54 -18.81
N ASN A 19 -5.87 -0.97 -17.86
CA ASN A 19 -7.30 -0.77 -17.98
C ASN A 19 -7.62 0.55 -18.67
N LEU A 20 -8.43 0.50 -19.73
CA LEU A 20 -8.99 1.70 -20.33
C LEU A 20 -10.34 1.99 -19.66
N CYS A 21 -10.36 2.96 -18.76
CA CYS A 21 -11.58 3.42 -18.11
C CYS A 21 -12.44 4.24 -19.08
N ASN A 22 -13.76 4.13 -18.96
CA ASN A 22 -14.70 5.05 -19.59
C ASN A 22 -14.41 6.49 -19.12
N VAL A 23 -14.52 7.46 -20.05
CA VAL A 23 -14.21 8.87 -19.78
C VAL A 23 -15.06 9.44 -18.63
N VAL A 24 -16.36 9.13 -18.60
CA VAL A 24 -17.26 9.59 -17.53
C VAL A 24 -16.84 9.04 -16.18
N TYR A 25 -16.52 7.75 -16.12
CA TYR A 25 -16.00 7.12 -14.90
C TYR A 25 -14.67 7.77 -14.45
N LYS A 26 -13.74 8.03 -15.39
CA LYS A 26 -12.49 8.73 -15.09
C LYS A 26 -12.71 10.11 -14.48
N LEU A 27 -13.69 10.87 -14.94
CA LEU A 27 -14.02 12.20 -14.38
C LEU A 27 -14.54 12.05 -12.93
N ILE A 28 -15.42 11.08 -12.69
CA ILE A 28 -15.97 10.82 -11.34
C ILE A 28 -14.85 10.39 -10.41
N SER A 29 -14.08 9.37 -10.77
CA SER A 29 -13.01 8.83 -9.94
C SER A 29 -11.93 9.86 -9.66
N LYS A 30 -11.56 10.69 -10.65
CA LYS A 30 -10.61 11.80 -10.48
C LYS A 30 -11.14 12.87 -9.52
N THR A 31 -12.43 13.19 -9.60
CA THR A 31 -13.06 14.16 -8.69
C THR A 31 -13.02 13.65 -7.25
N ILE A 32 -13.32 12.37 -7.02
CA ILE A 32 -13.25 11.73 -5.71
C ILE A 32 -11.80 11.70 -5.21
N ALA A 33 -10.85 11.28 -6.06
CA ALA A 33 -9.43 11.27 -5.72
C ALA A 33 -8.89 12.66 -5.34
N ASN A 34 -9.32 13.72 -6.05
CA ASN A 34 -8.94 15.09 -5.72
C ASN A 34 -9.49 15.56 -4.35
N ARG A 35 -10.67 15.08 -3.96
CA ARG A 35 -11.21 15.35 -2.61
C ARG A 35 -10.43 14.62 -1.53
N PHE A 36 -9.98 13.40 -1.79
CA PHE A 36 -9.11 12.68 -0.87
C PHE A 36 -7.78 13.40 -0.64
N LYS A 37 -7.19 14.02 -1.68
CA LYS A 37 -5.90 14.72 -1.56
C LYS A 37 -5.86 15.74 -0.43
N ALA A 38 -6.97 16.43 -0.16
CA ALA A 38 -7.04 17.41 0.92
C ALA A 38 -7.04 16.74 2.32
N ILE A 39 -7.43 15.49 2.42
CA ILE A 39 -7.59 14.77 3.68
C ILE A 39 -6.40 13.84 3.96
N LEU A 40 -5.78 13.28 2.92
CA LEU A 40 -4.67 12.33 3.04
C LEU A 40 -3.57 12.78 4.01
N PRO A 41 -3.07 14.03 3.99
CA PRO A 41 -2.02 14.47 4.93
C PRO A 41 -2.40 14.34 6.40
N HIS A 42 -3.70 14.32 6.72
CA HIS A 42 -4.22 14.24 8.08
C HIS A 42 -4.52 12.83 8.56
N ILE A 43 -4.68 11.87 7.65
CA ILE A 43 -5.08 10.49 7.97
C ILE A 43 -4.00 9.45 7.67
N ILE A 44 -2.98 9.83 6.89
CA ILE A 44 -1.87 8.95 6.51
C ILE A 44 -0.65 9.31 7.36
N PHE A 45 -0.06 8.30 8.02
CA PHE A 45 1.13 8.48 8.85
C PHE A 45 2.30 9.08 8.06
N GLU A 46 3.21 9.74 8.77
CA GLU A 46 4.37 10.44 8.18
C GLU A 46 5.33 9.52 7.42
N ASN A 47 5.35 8.25 7.78
CA ASN A 47 6.19 7.22 7.16
C ASN A 47 5.84 6.89 5.69
N GLN A 48 4.67 7.34 5.20
CA GLN A 48 4.26 7.20 3.80
C GLN A 48 4.49 8.50 3.05
N SER A 49 5.33 8.48 2.01
CA SER A 49 5.64 9.66 1.19
C SER A 49 4.98 9.65 -0.18
N ALA A 50 4.41 8.52 -0.61
CA ALA A 50 3.81 8.42 -1.93
C ALA A 50 2.48 9.17 -2.02
N LEU A 51 2.28 9.93 -3.13
CA LEU A 51 1.01 10.57 -3.52
C LEU A 51 0.40 11.53 -2.49
N ILE A 52 1.15 11.96 -1.49
CA ILE A 52 0.73 12.92 -0.48
C ILE A 52 1.35 14.26 -0.80
N SER A 53 0.55 15.33 -0.77
CA SER A 53 1.06 16.67 -0.99
C SER A 53 2.13 17.02 0.03
N ASP A 54 3.16 17.75 -0.41
CA ASP A 54 4.27 18.24 0.42
C ASP A 54 5.18 17.16 1.04
N ARG A 55 5.03 15.88 0.63
CA ARG A 55 5.98 14.82 0.98
C ARG A 55 6.77 14.39 -0.25
N LEU A 56 8.09 14.39 -0.12
CA LEU A 56 8.98 14.01 -1.21
C LEU A 56 9.49 12.58 -1.00
N ILE A 57 9.55 11.83 -2.08
CA ILE A 57 10.14 10.47 -2.05
C ILE A 57 11.60 10.52 -1.59
N ILE A 58 12.31 11.60 -1.92
CA ILE A 58 13.71 11.79 -1.57
C ILE A 58 13.92 11.83 -0.05
N ASP A 59 12.93 12.31 0.71
CA ASP A 59 13.02 12.35 2.17
C ASP A 59 13.11 10.93 2.75
N ASN A 60 12.26 10.02 2.28
CA ASN A 60 12.34 8.61 2.67
C ASN A 60 13.66 7.96 2.22
N VAL A 61 14.13 8.27 1.01
CA VAL A 61 15.41 7.74 0.49
C VAL A 61 16.58 8.19 1.36
N LEU A 62 16.62 9.46 1.77
CA LEU A 62 17.66 9.99 2.64
C LEU A 62 17.62 9.32 4.02
N VAL A 63 16.43 9.16 4.61
CA VAL A 63 16.28 8.45 5.89
C VAL A 63 16.76 6.99 5.78
N VAL A 64 16.40 6.28 4.71
CA VAL A 64 16.89 4.90 4.47
C VAL A 64 18.40 4.88 4.36
N PHE A 65 19.00 5.82 3.61
CA PHE A 65 20.44 5.91 3.43
C PHE A 65 21.17 6.13 4.76
N GLU A 66 20.70 7.07 5.56
CA GLU A 66 21.28 7.36 6.88
C GLU A 66 21.15 6.18 7.85
N LEU A 67 20.00 5.50 7.87
CA LEU A 67 19.79 4.33 8.71
C LEU A 67 20.70 3.15 8.29
N ILE A 68 20.83 2.89 6.99
CA ILE A 68 21.72 1.83 6.48
C ILE A 68 23.17 2.19 6.77
N HIS A 69 23.57 3.45 6.57
CA HIS A 69 24.91 3.93 6.91
C HIS A 69 25.21 3.73 8.41
N TYR A 70 24.26 4.11 9.28
CA TYR A 70 24.38 3.89 10.72
C TYR A 70 24.55 2.42 11.08
N ILE A 71 23.72 1.53 10.50
CA ILE A 71 23.80 0.08 10.74
C ILE A 71 25.18 -0.47 10.36
N ASN A 72 25.70 -0.06 9.20
CA ASN A 72 26.97 -0.55 8.67
C ASN A 72 28.20 -0.05 9.48
N HIS A 73 28.08 1.13 10.09
CA HIS A 73 29.19 1.75 10.85
C HIS A 73 29.06 1.59 12.36
N LYS A 74 27.97 1.02 12.86
CA LYS A 74 27.79 0.72 14.26
C LYS A 74 28.76 -0.41 14.65
N ASN A 75 29.92 -0.01 15.21
CA ASN A 75 30.89 -0.95 15.73
C ASN A 75 30.27 -1.76 16.87
N VAL A 76 30.16 -3.06 16.64
CA VAL A 76 30.04 -4.17 17.57
C VAL A 76 29.42 -3.86 18.94
N GLY A 77 28.12 -4.01 19.00
CA GLY A 77 27.35 -4.26 20.22
C GLY A 77 26.56 -5.55 20.02
N VAL A 78 26.12 -6.15 21.10
CA VAL A 78 25.37 -7.43 21.13
C VAL A 78 24.06 -7.37 20.32
N ASP A 79 23.57 -6.17 20.01
CA ASP A 79 22.29 -5.94 19.31
C ASP A 79 22.53 -5.53 17.84
N GLY A 80 22.37 -6.47 16.92
CA GLY A 80 22.27 -6.18 15.49
C GLY A 80 20.90 -5.61 15.11
N TYR A 81 20.85 -4.96 13.93
CA TYR A 81 19.59 -4.52 13.31
C TYR A 81 19.35 -5.26 11.99
N MET A 82 18.11 -5.39 11.63
CA MET A 82 17.67 -5.96 10.34
C MET A 82 16.87 -4.93 9.56
N VAL A 83 17.08 -4.96 8.25
CA VAL A 83 16.27 -4.22 7.28
C VAL A 83 15.57 -5.24 6.40
N ALA A 84 14.26 -5.20 6.36
CA ALA A 84 13.46 -6.04 5.49
C ALA A 84 12.76 -5.20 4.43
N LYS A 85 13.02 -5.50 3.16
CA LYS A 85 12.22 -4.95 2.05
C LYS A 85 11.04 -5.88 1.81
N LEU A 86 9.84 -5.34 1.85
CA LEU A 86 8.61 -6.03 1.49
C LEU A 86 8.18 -5.60 0.10
N ASP A 87 7.98 -6.54 -0.78
CA ASP A 87 7.37 -6.38 -2.08
C ASP A 87 5.98 -7.04 -2.04
N MET A 88 4.94 -6.24 -2.20
CA MET A 88 3.57 -6.73 -2.20
C MET A 88 3.17 -7.18 -3.60
N SER A 89 3.33 -8.48 -3.86
CA SER A 89 2.97 -9.07 -5.14
C SER A 89 1.49 -8.85 -5.46
N LYS A 90 1.22 -8.20 -6.61
CA LYS A 90 -0.14 -7.88 -7.08
C LYS A 90 -0.96 -7.09 -6.06
N ALA A 91 -0.31 -6.14 -5.37
CA ALA A 91 -0.90 -5.38 -4.28
C ALA A 91 -2.28 -4.76 -4.62
N PHE A 92 -2.42 -4.20 -5.82
CA PHE A 92 -3.69 -3.61 -6.26
C PHE A 92 -4.78 -4.65 -6.58
N ASP A 93 -4.41 -5.85 -7.04
CA ASP A 93 -5.36 -6.86 -7.52
C ASP A 93 -5.96 -7.69 -6.39
N ARG A 94 -5.29 -7.73 -5.24
CA ARG A 94 -5.64 -8.63 -4.12
C ARG A 94 -6.49 -8.00 -3.04
N VAL A 95 -6.52 -6.67 -2.93
CA VAL A 95 -7.22 -5.99 -1.83
C VAL A 95 -8.69 -6.38 -1.78
N GLU A 96 -9.12 -6.91 -0.64
CA GLU A 96 -10.52 -7.22 -0.37
C GLU A 96 -11.33 -5.94 -0.12
N TRP A 97 -12.46 -5.78 -0.80
CA TRP A 97 -13.29 -4.58 -0.68
C TRP A 97 -13.89 -4.39 0.73
N CYS A 98 -14.11 -5.49 1.45
CA CYS A 98 -14.55 -5.42 2.83
C CYS A 98 -13.47 -4.84 3.74
N PHE A 99 -12.19 -5.07 3.43
CA PHE A 99 -11.07 -4.51 4.17
C PHE A 99 -11.00 -2.99 4.03
N ILE A 100 -10.98 -2.46 2.78
CA ILE A 100 -10.96 -1.00 2.58
C ILE A 100 -12.15 -0.31 3.25
N LYS A 101 -13.34 -0.90 3.17
CA LYS A 101 -14.53 -0.38 3.85
C LYS A 101 -14.29 -0.25 5.35
N ARG A 102 -13.78 -1.29 6.01
CA ARG A 102 -13.49 -1.29 7.45
C ARG A 102 -12.40 -0.29 7.83
N VAL A 103 -11.35 -0.16 7.01
CA VAL A 103 -10.29 0.84 7.25
C VAL A 103 -10.88 2.24 7.16
N MET A 104 -11.69 2.55 6.14
CA MET A 104 -12.34 3.85 6.02
C MET A 104 -13.28 4.15 7.19
N GLU A 105 -14.03 3.16 7.69
CA GLU A 105 -14.87 3.28 8.89
C GLU A 105 -14.02 3.64 10.13
N LYS A 106 -12.87 2.96 10.30
CA LYS A 106 -11.93 3.21 11.40
C LYS A 106 -11.25 4.58 11.32
N LEU A 107 -10.99 5.08 10.11
CA LEU A 107 -10.47 6.42 9.87
C LEU A 107 -11.53 7.52 10.04
N GLY A 108 -12.79 7.18 10.32
CA GLY A 108 -13.85 8.14 10.62
C GLY A 108 -14.56 8.73 9.40
N PHE A 109 -14.44 8.10 8.23
CA PHE A 109 -15.21 8.54 7.07
C PHE A 109 -16.71 8.34 7.25
N SER A 110 -17.51 9.29 6.77
CA SER A 110 -18.96 9.17 6.81
C SER A 110 -19.47 8.00 5.96
N SER A 111 -20.56 7.36 6.39
CA SER A 111 -21.17 6.25 5.64
C SER A 111 -21.58 6.63 4.23
N LYS A 112 -21.99 7.89 4.00
CA LYS A 112 -22.31 8.40 2.65
C LYS A 112 -21.09 8.39 1.74
N TRP A 113 -19.93 8.81 2.27
CA TRP A 113 -18.67 8.84 1.53
C TRP A 113 -18.16 7.43 1.24
N ILE A 114 -18.17 6.56 2.24
CA ILE A 114 -17.79 5.15 2.09
C ILE A 114 -18.64 4.48 1.02
N ASN A 115 -19.97 4.63 1.09
CA ASN A 115 -20.88 4.06 0.08
C ASN A 115 -20.60 4.58 -1.34
N LEU A 116 -20.28 5.86 -1.50
CA LEU A 116 -19.89 6.42 -2.80
C LEU A 116 -18.63 5.74 -3.35
N VAL A 117 -17.58 5.63 -2.54
CA VAL A 117 -16.32 4.97 -2.93
C VAL A 117 -16.57 3.50 -3.26
N MET A 118 -17.31 2.79 -2.40
CA MET A 118 -17.63 1.37 -2.62
C MET A 118 -18.39 1.14 -3.93
N ARG A 119 -19.34 2.02 -4.26
CA ARG A 119 -20.04 1.96 -5.56
C ARG A 119 -19.10 2.18 -6.73
N CYS A 120 -18.12 3.08 -6.62
CA CYS A 120 -17.14 3.30 -7.68
C CYS A 120 -16.31 2.04 -7.98
N ILE A 121 -15.92 1.27 -6.96
CA ILE A 121 -15.09 0.07 -7.16
C ILE A 121 -15.92 -1.18 -7.51
N SER A 122 -17.17 -1.29 -7.03
CA SER A 122 -17.98 -2.50 -7.18
C SER A 122 -18.85 -2.52 -8.46
N LEU A 123 -19.10 -1.38 -9.09
CA LEU A 123 -19.95 -1.29 -10.30
C LEU A 123 -19.14 -1.44 -11.61
N ILE A 124 -17.88 -1.82 -11.50
CA ILE A 124 -16.98 -1.95 -12.66
C ILE A 124 -17.16 -3.34 -13.27
N SER A 125 -17.19 -3.39 -14.61
CA SER A 125 -17.04 -4.62 -15.38
C SER A 125 -15.96 -4.45 -16.44
N TYR A 126 -15.29 -5.54 -16.79
CA TYR A 126 -14.21 -5.55 -17.78
C TYR A 126 -14.56 -6.43 -18.96
N SER A 127 -14.09 -6.03 -20.13
CA SER A 127 -14.01 -6.89 -21.31
C SER A 127 -12.57 -6.90 -21.81
N VAL A 128 -12.12 -8.05 -22.29
CA VAL A 128 -10.77 -8.18 -22.87
C VAL A 128 -10.90 -7.85 -24.36
N ILE A 129 -9.99 -7.02 -24.89
CA ILE A 129 -9.91 -6.81 -26.33
C ILE A 129 -8.98 -7.85 -26.93
N ILE A 130 -9.52 -8.67 -27.81
CA ILE A 130 -8.78 -9.66 -28.59
C ILE A 130 -8.97 -9.32 -30.07
N ASN A 131 -7.88 -9.05 -30.77
CA ASN A 131 -7.91 -8.67 -32.19
C ASN A 131 -8.88 -7.54 -32.52
N GLY A 132 -8.95 -6.52 -31.64
CA GLY A 132 -9.83 -5.36 -31.84
C GLY A 132 -11.29 -5.56 -31.43
N ALA A 133 -11.70 -6.75 -31.04
CA ALA A 133 -13.06 -7.05 -30.57
C ALA A 133 -13.11 -7.20 -29.04
N ALA A 134 -14.14 -6.61 -28.41
CA ALA A 134 -14.37 -6.77 -26.98
C ALA A 134 -14.97 -8.16 -26.69
N CYS A 135 -14.26 -8.99 -25.93
CA CYS A 135 -14.64 -10.36 -25.59
C CYS A 135 -14.81 -10.52 -24.08
N GLY A 136 -15.83 -11.28 -23.71
CA GLY A 136 -16.11 -11.62 -22.31
C GLY A 136 -16.67 -10.45 -21.48
N ASN A 137 -17.20 -10.80 -20.33
CA ASN A 137 -17.62 -9.86 -19.28
C ASN A 137 -17.09 -10.37 -17.94
N ILE A 138 -16.13 -9.64 -17.37
CA ILE A 138 -15.48 -9.99 -16.11
C ILE A 138 -15.98 -9.01 -15.06
N ILE A 139 -16.60 -9.50 -14.01
CA ILE A 139 -17.05 -8.72 -12.86
C ILE A 139 -16.05 -9.00 -11.73
N PRO A 140 -15.24 -8.03 -11.32
CA PRO A 140 -14.31 -8.21 -10.23
C PRO A 140 -15.06 -8.34 -8.90
N THR A 141 -14.49 -9.08 -7.96
CA THR A 141 -15.00 -9.24 -6.60
C THR A 141 -14.06 -8.62 -5.56
N ARG A 142 -12.86 -8.27 -5.96
CA ARG A 142 -11.79 -7.63 -5.16
C ARG A 142 -10.84 -6.85 -6.04
N GLY A 143 -9.88 -6.19 -5.44
CA GLY A 143 -8.85 -5.43 -6.11
C GLY A 143 -9.28 -4.06 -6.59
N PHE A 144 -8.31 -3.31 -7.06
CA PHE A 144 -8.47 -1.97 -7.63
C PHE A 144 -8.05 -1.96 -9.09
N GLN A 145 -8.73 -1.15 -9.86
CA GLN A 145 -8.44 -1.01 -11.29
C GLN A 145 -7.10 -0.30 -11.53
N GLN A 146 -6.17 -0.96 -12.22
CA GLN A 146 -4.93 -0.31 -12.66
C GLN A 146 -5.25 0.75 -13.71
N GLY A 147 -4.73 1.98 -13.51
CA GLY A 147 -5.01 3.14 -14.38
C GLY A 147 -6.25 3.96 -13.99
N ASP A 148 -6.99 3.57 -12.94
CA ASP A 148 -8.02 4.41 -12.34
C ASP A 148 -7.39 5.47 -11.42
N PRO A 149 -7.74 6.77 -11.55
CA PRO A 149 -7.24 7.83 -10.68
C PRO A 149 -7.51 7.65 -9.18
N LEU A 150 -8.55 6.89 -8.81
CA LEU A 150 -8.93 6.66 -7.41
C LEU A 150 -8.12 5.52 -6.77
N SER A 151 -7.74 4.50 -7.54
CA SER A 151 -7.08 3.28 -7.06
C SER A 151 -5.82 3.53 -6.22
N PRO A 152 -4.89 4.41 -6.62
CA PRO A 152 -3.71 4.70 -5.80
C PRO A 152 -4.05 5.27 -4.43
N THR A 153 -5.05 6.14 -4.36
CA THR A 153 -5.52 6.73 -3.10
C THR A 153 -6.13 5.68 -2.17
N LEU A 154 -6.94 4.78 -2.71
CA LEU A 154 -7.55 3.69 -1.93
C LEU A 154 -6.48 2.72 -1.43
N PHE A 155 -5.46 2.46 -2.24
CA PHE A 155 -4.34 1.62 -1.81
C PHE A 155 -3.57 2.25 -0.65
N LEU A 156 -3.31 3.57 -0.67
CA LEU A 156 -2.69 4.27 0.47
C LEU A 156 -3.53 4.11 1.75
N ILE A 157 -4.85 4.19 1.65
CA ILE A 157 -5.74 3.97 2.81
C ILE A 157 -5.64 2.52 3.31
N CYS A 158 -5.48 1.54 2.41
CA CYS A 158 -5.31 0.14 2.80
C CYS A 158 -3.99 -0.10 3.52
N ILE A 159 -2.87 0.45 2.99
CA ILE A 159 -1.54 0.26 3.58
C ILE A 159 -1.44 0.91 4.97
N GLU A 160 -2.29 1.89 5.28
CA GLU A 160 -2.41 2.48 6.60
C GLU A 160 -2.80 1.46 7.67
N GLY A 161 -3.52 0.41 7.29
CA GLY A 161 -3.79 -0.74 8.16
C GLY A 161 -2.51 -1.47 8.59
N LEU A 162 -1.53 -1.61 7.70
CA LEU A 162 -0.22 -2.19 8.04
C LEU A 162 0.56 -1.25 8.98
N SER A 163 0.61 0.05 8.66
CA SER A 163 1.24 1.06 9.53
C SER A 163 0.67 1.01 10.95
N ALA A 164 -0.65 0.94 11.06
CA ALA A 164 -1.33 0.89 12.37
C ALA A 164 -0.95 -0.36 13.17
N LEU A 165 -0.79 -1.52 12.53
CA LEU A 165 -0.33 -2.74 13.19
C LEU A 165 1.11 -2.62 13.68
N ILE A 166 2.01 -2.06 12.85
CA ILE A 166 3.42 -1.84 13.21
C ILE A 166 3.52 -0.85 14.37
N TYR A 167 2.81 0.28 14.31
CA TYR A 167 2.78 1.24 15.41
C TYR A 167 2.21 0.66 16.71
N ARG A 168 1.19 -0.18 16.61
CA ARG A 168 0.65 -0.88 17.79
C ARG A 168 1.70 -1.79 18.42
N ALA A 169 2.44 -2.56 17.61
CA ALA A 169 3.52 -3.42 18.11
C ALA A 169 4.66 -2.60 18.72
N ALA A 170 5.00 -1.45 18.12
CA ALA A 170 6.01 -0.54 18.65
C ALA A 170 5.58 0.05 20.01
N ARG A 171 4.32 0.47 20.16
CA ARG A 171 3.78 0.96 21.45
C ARG A 171 3.78 -0.11 22.54
N ASN A 172 3.56 -1.38 22.16
CA ASN A 172 3.61 -2.52 23.06
C ASN A 172 5.04 -3.03 23.32
N GLN A 173 6.07 -2.33 22.79
CA GLN A 173 7.48 -2.70 22.91
C GLN A 173 7.84 -4.07 22.30
N CYS A 174 6.96 -4.62 21.47
CA CYS A 174 7.21 -5.87 20.73
C CYS A 174 8.01 -5.65 19.44
N PHE A 175 8.10 -4.40 18.97
CA PHE A 175 8.80 -3.98 17.76
C PHE A 175 9.44 -2.62 17.98
N THR A 176 10.76 -2.54 18.03
CA THR A 176 11.41 -1.33 18.57
C THR A 176 11.91 -0.33 17.52
N GLY A 177 12.09 -0.78 16.26
CA GLY A 177 12.64 0.09 15.22
C GLY A 177 14.10 0.48 15.46
N ILE A 178 14.60 1.43 14.67
CA ILE A 178 15.97 1.97 14.75
C ILE A 178 15.93 3.44 15.07
N SER A 179 16.83 3.88 15.95
CA SER A 179 17.13 5.28 16.23
C SER A 179 18.64 5.51 16.11
N ILE A 180 19.02 6.56 15.40
CA ILE A 180 20.44 6.92 15.17
C ILE A 180 21.06 7.55 16.42
N CYS A 181 20.25 8.27 17.20
CA CYS A 181 20.70 8.97 18.41
C CYS A 181 19.64 8.82 19.53
N SER A 182 20.03 9.19 20.77
CA SER A 182 19.15 9.06 21.94
C SER A 182 17.87 9.87 21.84
N ASP A 183 17.94 11.05 21.23
CA ASP A 183 16.83 12.01 21.10
C ASP A 183 16.15 11.95 19.74
N CYS A 184 16.62 11.08 18.84
CA CYS A 184 16.02 10.92 17.52
C CYS A 184 14.78 10.01 17.55
N PRO A 185 13.78 10.28 16.72
CA PRO A 185 12.61 9.40 16.61
C PRO A 185 13.04 8.01 16.14
N ARG A 186 12.32 7.00 16.62
CA ARG A 186 12.53 5.62 16.17
C ARG A 186 11.81 5.38 14.86
N VAL A 187 12.52 4.93 13.85
CA VAL A 187 11.97 4.55 12.56
C VAL A 187 11.74 3.05 12.57
N THR A 188 10.49 2.64 12.45
CA THR A 188 10.07 1.24 12.36
C THR A 188 9.84 0.79 10.92
N HIS A 189 9.34 1.69 10.07
CA HIS A 189 9.05 1.42 8.68
C HIS A 189 9.00 2.71 7.86
N LEU A 190 9.24 2.58 6.57
CA LEU A 190 9.04 3.62 5.57
C LEU A 190 8.29 2.99 4.40
N LEU A 191 7.27 3.68 3.91
CA LEU A 191 6.36 3.19 2.89
C LEU A 191 6.45 4.07 1.64
N PHE A 192 6.43 3.43 0.49
CA PHE A 192 6.30 4.09 -0.80
C PHE A 192 5.43 3.23 -1.71
N THR A 193 4.13 3.45 -1.70
CA THR A 193 3.11 2.62 -2.35
C THR A 193 3.23 1.14 -1.97
N ASP A 194 3.66 0.29 -2.90
CA ASP A 194 3.86 -1.16 -2.75
C ASP A 194 5.27 -1.54 -2.25
N ASP A 195 6.24 -0.61 -2.35
CA ASP A 195 7.58 -0.79 -1.80
C ASP A 195 7.62 -0.37 -0.32
N ASN A 196 7.89 -1.31 0.56
CA ASN A 196 7.90 -1.08 2.00
C ASN A 196 9.23 -1.54 2.59
N ILE A 197 9.82 -0.70 3.45
CA ILE A 197 11.06 -1.02 4.15
C ILE A 197 10.78 -1.01 5.65
N LEU A 198 11.14 -2.08 6.32
CA LEU A 198 10.98 -2.27 7.77
C LEU A 198 12.34 -2.32 8.46
N PHE A 199 12.42 -1.69 9.61
CA PHE A 199 13.62 -1.62 10.43
C PHE A 199 13.31 -2.18 11.82
N TYR A 200 14.11 -3.16 12.29
CA TYR A 200 13.89 -3.81 13.57
C TYR A 200 15.17 -4.42 14.13
N LYS A 201 15.16 -4.79 15.41
CA LYS A 201 16.29 -5.48 16.03
C LYS A 201 16.42 -6.90 15.50
N ALA A 202 17.67 -7.35 15.32
CA ALA A 202 18.00 -8.73 14.93
C ALA A 202 17.73 -9.70 16.08
N SER A 203 16.47 -9.85 16.47
CA SER A 203 16.05 -10.77 17.53
C SER A 203 14.97 -11.72 17.07
N ALA A 204 14.96 -12.93 17.61
CA ALA A 204 13.92 -13.92 17.32
C ALA A 204 12.52 -13.45 17.76
N GLY A 205 12.44 -12.57 18.77
CA GLY A 205 11.18 -11.99 19.23
C GLY A 205 10.59 -11.05 18.19
N GLU A 206 11.35 -10.03 17.75
CA GLU A 206 10.87 -9.07 16.75
C GLU A 206 10.62 -9.71 15.38
N SER A 207 11.43 -10.71 14.99
CA SER A 207 11.19 -11.45 13.74
C SER A 207 9.88 -12.25 13.78
N ARG A 208 9.50 -12.81 14.92
CA ARG A 208 8.19 -13.48 15.09
C ARG A 208 7.05 -12.47 15.08
N GLU A 209 7.21 -11.34 15.76
CA GLU A 209 6.22 -10.27 15.77
C GLU A 209 5.99 -9.71 14.36
N LEU A 210 7.06 -9.47 13.59
CA LEU A 210 6.94 -9.07 12.21
C LEU A 210 6.14 -10.06 11.39
N ARG A 211 6.45 -11.35 11.49
CA ARG A 211 5.70 -12.41 10.79
C ARG A 211 4.22 -12.39 11.18
N TYR A 212 3.92 -12.22 12.46
CA TYR A 212 2.55 -12.14 12.97
C TYR A 212 1.82 -10.92 12.39
N ILE A 213 2.46 -9.75 12.36
CA ILE A 213 1.90 -8.51 11.78
C ILE A 213 1.57 -8.73 10.30
N LEU A 214 2.52 -9.27 9.52
CA LEU A 214 2.33 -9.50 8.09
C LEU A 214 1.22 -10.50 7.82
N GLN A 215 1.19 -11.61 8.56
CA GLN A 215 0.13 -12.61 8.45
C GLN A 215 -1.24 -11.99 8.79
N LYS A 216 -1.35 -11.21 9.86
CA LYS A 216 -2.59 -10.52 10.23
C LYS A 216 -3.07 -9.53 9.18
N TYR A 217 -2.14 -8.81 8.57
CA TYR A 217 -2.45 -7.89 7.49
C TYR A 217 -2.93 -8.65 6.25
N GLU A 218 -2.23 -9.70 5.84
CA GLU A 218 -2.60 -10.56 4.71
C GLU A 218 -3.97 -11.20 4.90
N GLU A 219 -4.24 -11.81 6.08
CA GLU A 219 -5.55 -12.41 6.41
C GLU A 219 -6.71 -11.39 6.31
N ALA A 220 -6.44 -10.11 6.57
CA ALA A 220 -7.45 -9.06 6.56
C ALA A 220 -7.61 -8.41 5.19
N SER A 221 -6.50 -8.21 4.46
CA SER A 221 -6.46 -7.43 3.21
C SER A 221 -6.62 -8.27 1.94
N GLY A 222 -6.29 -9.56 1.97
CA GLY A 222 -6.40 -10.52 0.88
C GLY A 222 -5.07 -11.00 0.31
#